data_e71a9b6e5583065ddabb6b554fbcdda9
#
_entry.id   e71a9b6e5583065ddabb6b554fbcdda9
#
_cell.length_a   1.000
_cell.length_b   1.000
_cell.length_c   1.000
_cell.angle_alpha   90.00
_cell.angle_beta   90.00
_cell.angle_gamma   90.00
#
_symmetry.space_group_name_H-M   'P 1'
#
loop_
_entity.id
_entity.type
_entity.pdbx_description
1 polymer ?
#
loop_
_entity_poly.entity_id
_entity_poly.type
_entity_poly.pdbx_seq_one_letter_code
_entity_poly.pdbx_strand_id
1 'polypeptide(L)'
;MNKVISKARVTEVDSLSDALVRLYKVDSGIAEDAFLKTVMAEVETLSAQLTTSIRQDKVLSSLEEADGVRDEAVKALGTLLDGYAAIPIPAKKDAAEKLRTVFPKDGKSITTANYASESSLIESLLEDFSKADAQESVKVLDGVAEILGEIRAAQDAFVKASDEYTASSSAKAESASSVKKPLVSAINDRLVPYLTAMAMANGTVYGDFALKAEKEISRVNETVSRRGK
;
A
#
# COMPACT_ATOMS: atom_id res chain seq x y z
N MET A 1 -17.16 21.36 21.98
CA MET A 1 -16.75 20.68 20.73
C MET A 1 -16.59 19.19 20.99
N ASN A 2 -16.93 18.35 20.02
CA ASN A 2 -16.72 16.90 20.09
C ASN A 2 -15.25 16.53 19.85
N LYS A 3 -14.83 15.39 20.42
CA LYS A 3 -13.53 14.79 20.13
C LYS A 3 -13.63 13.86 18.91
N VAL A 4 -12.53 13.67 18.21
CA VAL A 4 -12.40 12.66 17.15
C VAL A 4 -12.50 11.27 17.75
N ILE A 5 -13.36 10.41 17.19
CA ILE A 5 -13.56 9.04 17.68
C ILE A 5 -12.31 8.19 17.36
N SER A 6 -11.83 7.41 18.34
CA SER A 6 -10.62 6.58 18.22
C SER A 6 -10.68 5.55 17.07
N LYS A 7 -11.91 5.11 16.71
CA LYS A 7 -12.17 4.18 15.59
C LYS A 7 -12.06 4.82 14.18
N ALA A 8 -11.81 6.14 14.09
CA ALA A 8 -11.55 6.78 12.79
C ALA A 8 -10.38 6.11 12.08
N ARG A 9 -10.51 5.85 10.78
CA ARG A 9 -9.46 5.26 9.96
C ARG A 9 -8.33 6.28 9.72
N VAL A 10 -7.16 5.80 9.38
CA VAL A 10 -5.99 6.62 9.07
C VAL A 10 -6.33 7.69 8.02
N THR A 11 -6.96 7.31 6.92
CA THR A 11 -7.37 8.22 5.83
C THR A 11 -8.43 9.24 6.25
N GLU A 12 -9.29 8.90 7.21
CA GLU A 12 -10.31 9.82 7.74
C GLU A 12 -9.65 10.89 8.63
N VAL A 13 -8.63 10.50 9.42
CA VAL A 13 -7.85 11.42 10.25
C VAL A 13 -6.97 12.32 9.38
N ASP A 14 -6.37 11.78 8.33
CA ASP A 14 -5.59 12.52 7.33
C ASP A 14 -6.44 13.63 6.68
N SER A 15 -7.59 13.28 6.13
CA SER A 15 -8.53 14.24 5.54
C SER A 15 -9.01 15.31 6.53
N LEU A 16 -9.25 14.91 7.79
CA LEU A 16 -9.64 15.85 8.85
C LEU A 16 -8.53 16.84 9.17
N SER A 17 -7.31 16.34 9.41
CA SER A 17 -6.17 17.21 9.75
C SER A 17 -5.85 18.21 8.63
N ASP A 18 -5.90 17.77 7.38
CA ASP A 18 -5.76 18.65 6.23
C ASP A 18 -6.85 19.73 6.18
N ALA A 19 -8.10 19.38 6.50
CA ALA A 19 -9.19 20.34 6.56
C ALA A 19 -8.98 21.38 7.68
N LEU A 20 -8.57 20.94 8.88
CA LEU A 20 -8.27 21.82 10.00
C LEU A 20 -7.10 22.78 9.69
N VAL A 21 -6.03 22.27 9.07
CA VAL A 21 -4.88 23.10 8.66
C VAL A 21 -5.31 24.14 7.61
N ARG A 22 -6.10 23.77 6.62
CA ARG A 22 -6.62 24.72 5.61
C ARG A 22 -7.50 25.79 6.25
N LEU A 23 -8.40 25.39 7.14
CA LEU A 23 -9.27 26.34 7.85
C LEU A 23 -8.46 27.34 8.68
N TYR A 24 -7.43 26.85 9.39
CA TYR A 24 -6.55 27.70 10.18
C TYR A 24 -5.77 28.71 9.32
N LYS A 25 -5.21 28.26 8.20
CA LYS A 25 -4.39 29.11 7.31
C LYS A 25 -5.13 30.27 6.67
N VAL A 26 -6.44 30.16 6.50
CA VAL A 26 -7.26 31.22 5.89
C VAL A 26 -7.88 32.15 6.93
N ASP A 27 -7.78 31.85 8.21
CA ASP A 27 -8.37 32.65 9.30
C ASP A 27 -7.32 33.60 9.89
N SER A 28 -7.35 34.85 9.44
CA SER A 28 -6.44 35.89 9.93
C SER A 28 -6.75 36.35 11.35
N GLY A 29 -7.98 36.11 11.86
CA GLY A 29 -8.39 36.56 13.19
C GLY A 29 -7.71 35.84 14.34
N ILE A 30 -7.29 34.58 14.11
CA ILE A 30 -6.63 33.73 15.11
C ILE A 30 -5.15 33.47 14.80
N ALA A 31 -4.62 34.03 13.72
CA ALA A 31 -3.26 33.78 13.22
C ALA A 31 -2.16 34.17 14.24
N GLU A 32 -2.41 35.19 15.06
CA GLU A 32 -1.48 35.68 16.05
C GLU A 32 -1.59 34.99 17.42
N ASP A 33 -2.54 34.07 17.58
CA ASP A 33 -2.68 33.29 18.81
C ASP A 33 -1.50 32.32 18.99
N ALA A 34 -0.66 32.54 19.98
CA ALA A 34 0.58 31.80 20.20
C ALA A 34 0.33 30.30 20.49
N PHE A 35 -0.76 29.95 21.19
CA PHE A 35 -1.09 28.57 21.48
C PHE A 35 -1.60 27.85 20.23
N LEU A 36 -2.55 28.45 19.50
CA LEU A 36 -3.06 27.88 18.23
C LEU A 36 -1.94 27.72 17.21
N LYS A 37 -1.06 28.72 17.08
CA LYS A 37 0.10 28.65 16.20
C LYS A 37 0.96 27.41 16.49
N THR A 38 1.24 27.17 17.77
CA THR A 38 2.03 26.00 18.21
C THR A 38 1.31 24.68 17.93
N VAL A 39 0.03 24.57 18.31
CA VAL A 39 -0.75 23.34 18.12
C VAL A 39 -1.01 23.07 16.66
N MET A 40 -1.33 24.07 15.86
CA MET A 40 -1.60 23.91 14.44
C MET A 40 -0.33 23.58 13.64
N ALA A 41 0.84 24.09 14.03
CA ALA A 41 2.12 23.69 13.46
C ALA A 41 2.43 22.20 13.73
N GLU A 42 2.12 21.70 14.93
CA GLU A 42 2.23 20.28 15.26
C GLU A 42 1.24 19.43 14.45
N VAL A 43 -0.02 19.86 14.36
CA VAL A 43 -1.05 19.17 13.54
C VAL A 43 -0.63 19.13 12.08
N GLU A 44 -0.12 20.22 11.52
CA GLU A 44 0.36 20.28 10.14
C GLU A 44 1.54 19.33 9.88
N THR A 45 2.51 19.32 10.81
CA THR A 45 3.68 18.41 10.71
C THR A 45 3.24 16.95 10.74
N LEU A 46 2.39 16.57 11.70
CA LEU A 46 1.88 15.21 11.83
C LEU A 46 0.96 14.82 10.67
N SER A 47 0.17 15.76 10.13
CA SER A 47 -0.64 15.55 8.92
C SER A 47 0.23 15.21 7.72
N ALA A 48 1.27 15.98 7.47
CA ALA A 48 2.21 15.74 6.37
C ALA A 48 2.94 14.39 6.52
N GLN A 49 3.33 14.02 7.73
CA GLN A 49 3.90 12.71 8.03
C GLN A 49 2.90 11.58 7.77
N LEU A 50 1.64 11.75 8.18
CA LEU A 50 0.58 10.78 7.98
C LEU A 50 0.30 10.55 6.49
N THR A 51 0.17 11.62 5.70
CA THR A 51 0.00 11.55 4.25
C THR A 51 1.16 10.78 3.59
N THR A 52 2.40 11.05 4.02
CA THR A 52 3.59 10.36 3.51
C THR A 52 3.55 8.88 3.86
N SER A 53 3.22 8.53 5.11
CA SER A 53 3.11 7.13 5.57
C SER A 53 2.02 6.36 4.84
N ILE A 54 0.85 6.97 4.61
CA ILE A 54 -0.25 6.36 3.82
C ILE A 54 0.22 6.02 2.40
N ARG A 55 0.96 6.94 1.78
CA ARG A 55 1.49 6.71 0.44
C ARG A 55 2.48 5.56 0.40
N GLN A 56 3.38 5.49 1.39
CA GLN A 56 4.37 4.41 1.48
C GLN A 56 3.72 3.05 1.77
N ASP A 57 2.76 2.99 2.68
CA ASP A 57 2.00 1.76 2.96
C ASP A 57 1.29 1.24 1.70
N LYS A 58 0.74 2.14 0.87
CA LYS A 58 0.11 1.78 -0.40
C LYS A 58 1.11 1.21 -1.42
N VAL A 59 2.28 1.82 -1.55
CA VAL A 59 3.32 1.36 -2.48
C VAL A 59 3.87 0.00 -2.04
N LEU A 60 4.06 -0.22 -0.74
CA LEU A 60 4.46 -1.52 -0.20
C LEU A 60 3.41 -2.60 -0.51
N SER A 61 2.12 -2.31 -0.28
CA SER A 61 1.04 -3.25 -0.62
C SER A 61 1.00 -3.59 -2.11
N SER A 62 1.29 -2.63 -2.99
CA SER A 62 1.37 -2.88 -4.44
C SER A 62 2.55 -3.76 -4.82
N LEU A 63 3.68 -3.64 -4.12
CA LEU A 63 4.84 -4.52 -4.30
C LEU A 63 4.53 -5.96 -3.87
N GLU A 64 3.90 -6.13 -2.68
CA GLU A 64 3.50 -7.44 -2.17
C GLU A 64 2.45 -8.12 -3.08
N GLU A 65 1.51 -7.35 -3.64
CA GLU A 65 0.53 -7.84 -4.61
C GLU A 65 1.20 -8.31 -5.91
N ALA A 66 2.15 -7.52 -6.45
CA ALA A 66 2.89 -7.88 -7.65
C ALA A 66 3.75 -9.14 -7.44
N ASP A 67 4.34 -9.31 -6.25
CA ASP A 67 5.05 -10.51 -5.85
C ASP A 67 4.14 -11.74 -5.83
N GLY A 68 2.97 -11.61 -5.21
CA GLY A 68 1.96 -12.68 -5.18
C GLY A 68 1.52 -13.14 -6.57
N VAL A 69 1.29 -12.21 -7.51
CA VAL A 69 0.94 -12.53 -8.90
C VAL A 69 2.08 -13.28 -9.60
N ARG A 70 3.32 -12.85 -9.38
CA ARG A 70 4.52 -13.50 -9.91
C ARG A 70 4.67 -14.93 -9.40
N ASP A 71 4.50 -15.12 -8.10
CA ASP A 71 4.51 -16.40 -7.43
C ASP A 71 3.47 -17.38 -8.00
N GLU A 72 2.23 -16.89 -8.20
CA GLU A 72 1.14 -17.69 -8.75
C GLU A 72 1.42 -18.13 -10.19
N ALA A 73 1.97 -17.26 -11.02
CA ALA A 73 2.32 -17.60 -12.39
C ALA A 73 3.41 -18.69 -12.45
N VAL A 74 4.45 -18.60 -11.60
CA VAL A 74 5.49 -19.64 -11.49
C VAL A 74 4.92 -20.97 -11.01
N LYS A 75 4.05 -20.95 -10.00
CA LYS A 75 3.37 -22.17 -9.48
C LYS A 75 2.46 -22.79 -10.52
N ALA A 76 1.76 -21.97 -11.34
CA ALA A 76 0.91 -22.45 -12.42
C ALA A 76 1.71 -23.23 -13.47
N LEU A 77 2.89 -22.73 -13.87
CA LEU A 77 3.79 -23.45 -14.78
C LEU A 77 4.16 -24.83 -14.22
N GLY A 78 4.59 -24.91 -12.97
CA GLY A 78 4.93 -26.18 -12.31
C GLY A 78 3.76 -27.16 -12.31
N THR A 79 2.57 -26.68 -11.95
CA THR A 79 1.34 -27.50 -11.90
C THR A 79 0.97 -28.02 -13.30
N LEU A 80 1.08 -27.17 -14.33
CA LEU A 80 0.80 -27.59 -15.71
C LEU A 80 1.78 -28.65 -16.21
N LEU A 81 3.09 -28.46 -15.96
CA LEU A 81 4.11 -29.43 -16.33
C LEU A 81 3.92 -30.78 -15.59
N ASP A 82 3.57 -30.76 -14.31
CA ASP A 82 3.28 -31.97 -13.54
C ASP A 82 2.03 -32.68 -14.07
N GLY A 83 1.01 -31.92 -14.45
CA GLY A 83 -0.17 -32.45 -15.12
C GLY A 83 0.16 -33.20 -16.41
N TYR A 84 0.94 -32.58 -17.29
CA TYR A 84 1.35 -33.21 -18.54
C TYR A 84 2.27 -34.43 -18.33
N ALA A 85 3.14 -34.43 -17.34
CA ALA A 85 3.99 -35.58 -17.01
C ALA A 85 3.19 -36.78 -16.52
N ALA A 86 1.98 -36.57 -15.99
CA ALA A 86 1.11 -37.63 -15.46
C ALA A 86 0.16 -38.26 -16.48
N ILE A 87 -0.07 -37.63 -17.66
CA ILE A 87 -1.04 -38.13 -18.63
C ILE A 87 -0.47 -39.27 -19.51
N PRO A 88 -1.33 -40.23 -19.98
CA PRO A 88 -0.89 -41.36 -20.78
C PRO A 88 -0.76 -41.03 -22.27
N ILE A 89 -0.14 -39.91 -22.61
CA ILE A 89 0.13 -39.47 -24.00
C ILE A 89 1.65 -39.29 -24.13
N PRO A 90 2.36 -40.27 -24.76
CA PRO A 90 3.82 -40.32 -24.75
C PRO A 90 4.48 -39.01 -25.16
N ALA A 91 4.07 -38.43 -26.31
CA ALA A 91 4.69 -37.20 -26.82
C ALA A 91 4.55 -36.00 -25.83
N LYS A 92 3.41 -35.85 -25.18
CA LYS A 92 3.21 -34.77 -24.20
C LYS A 92 3.94 -35.05 -22.89
N LYS A 93 3.95 -36.31 -22.45
CA LYS A 93 4.71 -36.72 -21.28
C LYS A 93 6.21 -36.48 -21.46
N ASP A 94 6.80 -36.93 -22.55
CA ASP A 94 8.23 -36.78 -22.85
C ASP A 94 8.63 -35.29 -22.95
N ALA A 95 7.77 -34.44 -23.54
CA ALA A 95 7.99 -33.01 -23.61
C ALA A 95 7.95 -32.36 -22.20
N ALA A 96 6.97 -32.75 -21.37
CA ALA A 96 6.87 -32.25 -20.00
C ALA A 96 8.06 -32.67 -19.13
N GLU A 97 8.50 -33.92 -19.24
CA GLU A 97 9.67 -34.43 -18.50
C GLU A 97 10.93 -33.65 -18.87
N LYS A 98 11.13 -33.31 -20.15
CA LYS A 98 12.23 -32.45 -20.60
C LYS A 98 12.17 -31.06 -19.96
N LEU A 99 11.01 -30.39 -19.99
CA LEU A 99 10.85 -29.06 -19.42
C LEU A 99 11.00 -29.06 -17.90
N ARG A 100 10.61 -30.15 -17.21
CA ARG A 100 10.81 -30.32 -15.77
C ARG A 100 12.29 -30.45 -15.37
N THR A 101 13.18 -30.83 -16.29
CA THR A 101 14.63 -30.79 -15.98
C THR A 101 15.16 -29.36 -15.90
N VAL A 102 14.53 -28.43 -16.60
CA VAL A 102 14.86 -27.01 -16.61
C VAL A 102 14.12 -26.26 -15.51
N PHE A 103 12.86 -26.62 -15.27
CA PHE A 103 12.05 -26.03 -14.21
C PHE A 103 12.40 -26.62 -12.84
N PRO A 104 12.75 -25.81 -11.82
CA PRO A 104 13.03 -26.32 -10.49
C PRO A 104 11.82 -27.08 -9.94
N LYS A 105 12.05 -28.22 -9.31
CA LYS A 105 10.97 -29.07 -8.76
C LYS A 105 10.00 -28.21 -7.93
N ASP A 106 8.73 -28.17 -8.36
CA ASP A 106 7.61 -27.46 -7.75
C ASP A 106 7.73 -25.92 -7.76
N GLY A 107 8.70 -25.33 -8.46
CA GLY A 107 8.96 -23.89 -8.46
C GLY A 107 9.32 -23.30 -7.08
N LYS A 108 9.39 -24.14 -6.07
CA LYS A 108 9.50 -23.76 -4.65
C LYS A 108 10.78 -23.00 -4.32
N SER A 109 11.87 -23.30 -5.00
CA SER A 109 13.13 -22.58 -4.84
C SER A 109 13.07 -21.14 -5.36
N ILE A 110 12.19 -20.87 -6.33
CA ILE A 110 11.94 -19.54 -6.89
C ILE A 110 11.06 -18.76 -5.91
N THR A 111 9.86 -19.24 -5.64
CA THR A 111 8.80 -18.53 -4.88
C THR A 111 9.04 -18.45 -3.36
N THR A 112 10.15 -18.97 -2.85
CA THR A 112 10.58 -18.82 -1.45
C THR A 112 11.87 -18.02 -1.31
N ALA A 113 12.44 -17.55 -2.41
CA ALA A 113 13.62 -16.71 -2.42
C ALA A 113 13.28 -15.27 -1.96
N ASN A 114 14.29 -14.49 -1.61
CA ASN A 114 14.08 -13.04 -1.46
C ASN A 114 13.87 -12.39 -2.84
N TYR A 115 13.26 -11.23 -2.88
CA TYR A 115 12.86 -10.50 -4.11
C TYR A 115 13.97 -10.40 -5.18
N ALA A 116 15.21 -10.09 -4.78
CA ALA A 116 16.31 -9.95 -5.71
C ALA A 116 16.74 -11.31 -6.30
N SER A 117 16.82 -12.33 -5.43
CA SER A 117 17.16 -13.69 -5.87
C SER A 117 16.06 -14.30 -6.71
N GLU A 118 14.80 -14.07 -6.36
CA GLU A 118 13.66 -14.54 -7.13
C GLU A 118 13.62 -13.92 -8.53
N SER A 119 13.83 -12.61 -8.65
CA SER A 119 13.91 -11.95 -9.95
C SER A 119 15.01 -12.56 -10.83
N SER A 120 16.19 -12.83 -10.26
CA SER A 120 17.30 -13.47 -11.00
C SER A 120 16.96 -14.90 -11.42
N LEU A 121 16.28 -15.67 -10.56
CA LEU A 121 15.85 -17.04 -10.88
C LEU A 121 14.78 -17.09 -11.97
N ILE A 122 13.84 -16.15 -11.95
CA ILE A 122 12.81 -16.02 -12.99
C ILE A 122 13.43 -15.63 -14.34
N GLU A 123 14.37 -14.68 -14.37
CA GLU A 123 15.07 -14.31 -15.60
C GLU A 123 15.84 -15.51 -16.16
N SER A 124 16.56 -16.25 -15.32
CA SER A 124 17.26 -17.47 -15.72
C SER A 124 16.29 -18.54 -16.24
N LEU A 125 15.14 -18.73 -15.58
CA LEU A 125 14.09 -19.64 -16.01
C LEU A 125 13.58 -19.28 -17.41
N LEU A 126 13.22 -18.03 -17.63
CA LEU A 126 12.71 -17.56 -18.93
C LEU A 126 13.76 -17.66 -20.03
N GLU A 127 15.04 -17.42 -19.71
CA GLU A 127 16.16 -17.63 -20.63
C GLU A 127 16.29 -19.12 -21.00
N ASP A 128 16.25 -20.02 -20.01
CA ASP A 128 16.35 -21.46 -20.25
C ASP A 128 15.19 -21.98 -21.12
N PHE A 129 13.96 -21.52 -20.86
CA PHE A 129 12.81 -21.87 -21.69
C PHE A 129 12.85 -21.25 -23.10
N SER A 130 13.66 -20.21 -23.33
CA SER A 130 13.84 -19.61 -24.66
C SER A 130 14.78 -20.41 -25.54
N LYS A 131 15.57 -21.36 -25.04
CA LYS A 131 16.50 -22.19 -25.77
C LYS A 131 15.78 -23.11 -26.75
N ALA A 132 16.39 -23.39 -27.90
CA ALA A 132 15.78 -24.17 -28.99
C ALA A 132 15.20 -25.51 -28.52
N ASP A 133 15.96 -26.25 -27.71
CA ASP A 133 15.54 -27.57 -27.23
C ASP A 133 14.30 -27.50 -26.30
N ALA A 134 14.19 -26.44 -25.45
CA ALA A 134 13.03 -26.22 -24.63
C ALA A 134 11.82 -25.76 -25.47
N GLN A 135 12.04 -24.88 -26.44
CA GLN A 135 11.02 -24.36 -27.35
C GLN A 135 10.34 -25.45 -28.20
N GLU A 136 11.04 -26.49 -28.56
CA GLU A 136 10.42 -27.66 -29.22
C GLU A 136 9.41 -28.35 -28.28
N SER A 137 9.74 -28.50 -27.01
CA SER A 137 8.85 -29.09 -26.00
C SER A 137 7.70 -28.15 -25.65
N VAL A 138 7.93 -26.84 -25.56
CA VAL A 138 6.89 -25.82 -25.31
C VAL A 138 5.80 -25.87 -26.38
N LYS A 139 6.15 -26.04 -27.64
CA LYS A 139 5.18 -26.14 -28.75
C LYS A 139 4.29 -27.38 -28.70
N VAL A 140 4.70 -28.42 -27.98
CA VAL A 140 3.92 -29.67 -27.82
C VAL A 140 2.90 -29.56 -26.71
N LEU A 141 3.11 -28.64 -25.76
CA LEU A 141 2.31 -28.52 -24.55
C LEU A 141 1.44 -27.26 -24.59
N ASP A 142 0.14 -27.46 -24.79
CA ASP A 142 -0.83 -26.36 -24.82
C ASP A 142 -0.80 -25.59 -23.50
N GLY A 143 -0.81 -24.26 -23.55
CA GLY A 143 -0.84 -23.37 -22.38
C GLY A 143 0.53 -23.04 -21.77
N VAL A 144 1.60 -23.75 -22.12
CA VAL A 144 2.93 -23.48 -21.55
C VAL A 144 3.47 -22.14 -22.07
N ALA A 145 3.33 -21.84 -23.35
CA ALA A 145 3.77 -20.57 -23.91
C ALA A 145 3.03 -19.39 -23.32
N GLU A 146 1.73 -19.53 -23.09
CA GLU A 146 0.88 -18.52 -22.46
C GLU A 146 1.33 -18.24 -21.03
N ILE A 147 1.56 -19.27 -20.21
CA ILE A 147 2.02 -19.09 -18.82
C ILE A 147 3.42 -18.46 -18.78
N LEU A 148 4.32 -18.81 -19.69
CA LEU A 148 5.63 -18.15 -19.79
C LEU A 148 5.49 -16.65 -20.10
N GLY A 149 4.50 -16.29 -20.93
CA GLY A 149 4.14 -14.90 -21.20
C GLY A 149 3.60 -14.19 -19.94
N GLU A 150 2.75 -14.87 -19.14
CA GLU A 150 2.26 -14.36 -17.87
C GLU A 150 3.38 -14.18 -16.85
N ILE A 151 4.33 -15.13 -16.76
CA ILE A 151 5.50 -15.00 -15.86
C ILE A 151 6.34 -13.77 -16.27
N ARG A 152 6.57 -13.54 -17.57
CA ARG A 152 7.29 -12.34 -18.04
C ARG A 152 6.55 -11.07 -17.65
N ALA A 153 5.25 -10.99 -17.93
CA ALA A 153 4.45 -9.83 -17.62
C ALA A 153 4.39 -9.55 -16.09
N ALA A 154 4.27 -10.59 -15.27
CA ALA A 154 4.28 -10.48 -13.81
C ALA A 154 5.66 -10.02 -13.29
N GLN A 155 6.75 -10.52 -13.84
CA GLN A 155 8.11 -10.08 -13.51
C GLN A 155 8.32 -8.59 -13.86
N ASP A 156 7.88 -8.14 -15.02
CA ASP A 156 8.00 -6.75 -15.45
C ASP A 156 7.14 -5.83 -14.51
N ALA A 157 5.94 -6.27 -14.13
CA ALA A 157 5.10 -5.56 -13.18
C ALA A 157 5.74 -5.47 -11.78
N PHE A 158 6.35 -6.56 -11.31
CA PHE A 158 7.08 -6.57 -10.05
C PHE A 158 8.28 -5.62 -10.06
N VAL A 159 9.09 -5.62 -11.11
CA VAL A 159 10.24 -4.70 -11.25
C VAL A 159 9.77 -3.26 -11.15
N LYS A 160 8.70 -2.90 -11.87
CA LYS A 160 8.11 -1.55 -11.79
C LYS A 160 7.65 -1.21 -10.37
N ALA A 161 6.94 -2.09 -9.68
CA ALA A 161 6.50 -1.86 -8.31
C ALA A 161 7.69 -1.74 -7.33
N SER A 162 8.76 -2.50 -7.55
CA SER A 162 10.00 -2.43 -6.77
C SER A 162 10.73 -1.10 -6.95
N ASP A 163 10.78 -0.58 -8.17
CA ASP A 163 11.35 0.74 -8.46
C ASP A 163 10.54 1.86 -7.78
N GLU A 164 9.22 1.79 -7.85
CA GLU A 164 8.32 2.72 -7.16
C GLU A 164 8.50 2.66 -5.64
N TYR A 165 8.63 1.46 -5.07
CA TYR A 165 8.90 1.27 -3.64
C TYR A 165 10.26 1.88 -3.24
N THR A 166 11.31 1.63 -4.02
CA THR A 166 12.64 2.17 -3.77
C THR A 166 12.64 3.70 -3.82
N ALA A 167 11.96 4.29 -4.81
CA ALA A 167 11.81 5.73 -4.91
C ALA A 167 11.01 6.35 -3.74
N SER A 168 9.98 5.64 -3.24
CA SER A 168 9.14 6.12 -2.13
C SER A 168 9.80 5.96 -0.77
N SER A 169 10.68 4.97 -0.58
CA SER A 169 11.28 4.60 0.71
C SER A 169 12.57 5.34 1.03
N SER A 170 12.96 6.35 0.25
CA SER A 170 14.16 7.18 0.48
C SER A 170 14.17 7.92 1.84
N ALA A 171 13.01 8.05 2.51
CA ALA A 171 12.88 8.45 3.90
C ALA A 171 12.16 7.35 4.67
N LYS A 172 12.79 6.79 5.71
CA LYS A 172 12.19 5.80 6.60
C LYS A 172 11.04 6.47 7.36
N ALA A 173 9.81 6.35 6.86
CA ALA A 173 8.65 6.87 7.56
C ALA A 173 8.17 5.88 8.62
N GLU A 174 7.57 6.41 9.69
CA GLU A 174 6.82 5.63 10.65
C GLU A 174 5.55 5.08 10.00
N SER A 175 4.99 3.98 10.52
CA SER A 175 3.73 3.45 10.00
C SER A 175 2.60 4.47 10.16
N ALA A 176 1.67 4.51 9.21
CA ALA A 176 0.53 5.44 9.28
C ALA A 176 -0.28 5.29 10.57
N SER A 177 -0.34 4.09 11.14
CA SER A 177 -1.01 3.83 12.43
C SER A 177 -0.28 4.44 13.62
N SER A 178 1.06 4.51 13.61
CA SER A 178 1.85 5.13 14.69
C SER A 178 1.73 6.65 14.66
N VAL A 179 1.75 7.26 13.47
CA VAL A 179 1.59 8.72 13.31
C VAL A 179 0.17 9.19 13.64
N LYS A 180 -0.86 8.39 13.35
CA LYS A 180 -2.26 8.72 13.67
C LYS A 180 -2.48 9.02 15.15
N LYS A 181 -1.86 8.27 16.07
CA LYS A 181 -2.10 8.42 17.51
C LYS A 181 -1.72 9.80 18.03
N PRO A 182 -0.48 10.30 17.85
CA PRO A 182 -0.10 11.64 18.29
C PRO A 182 -0.92 12.73 17.59
N LEU A 183 -1.28 12.56 16.31
CA LEU A 183 -2.12 13.53 15.59
C LEU A 183 -3.52 13.64 16.22
N VAL A 184 -4.18 12.51 16.49
CA VAL A 184 -5.48 12.50 17.17
C VAL A 184 -5.38 13.08 18.59
N SER A 185 -4.28 12.83 19.32
CA SER A 185 -4.04 13.43 20.64
C SER A 185 -3.85 14.95 20.55
N ALA A 186 -3.08 15.45 19.60
CA ALA A 186 -2.92 16.89 19.39
C ALA A 186 -4.27 17.60 19.14
N ILE A 187 -5.14 16.96 18.33
CA ILE A 187 -6.49 17.49 18.08
C ILE A 187 -7.37 17.38 19.35
N ASN A 188 -7.47 16.20 19.96
CA ASN A 188 -8.43 15.90 21.00
C ASN A 188 -8.09 16.50 22.37
N ASP A 189 -6.79 16.58 22.70
CA ASP A 189 -6.34 16.91 24.04
C ASP A 189 -5.76 18.32 24.14
N ARG A 190 -5.52 18.96 22.98
CA ARG A 190 -5.00 20.33 22.94
C ARG A 190 -5.90 21.26 22.12
N LEU A 191 -6.15 20.98 20.83
CA LEU A 191 -6.93 21.87 19.96
C LEU A 191 -8.39 22.00 20.42
N VAL A 192 -9.09 20.88 20.58
CA VAL A 192 -10.52 20.86 20.92
C VAL A 192 -10.82 21.55 22.27
N PRO A 193 -10.13 21.24 23.40
CA PRO A 193 -10.35 21.92 24.65
C PRO A 193 -10.06 23.42 24.59
N TYR A 194 -8.97 23.80 23.91
CA TYR A 194 -8.61 25.20 23.77
C TYR A 194 -9.67 25.98 23.00
N LEU A 195 -10.07 25.50 21.80
CA LEU A 195 -11.12 26.16 21.02
C LEU A 195 -12.46 26.22 21.73
N THR A 196 -12.80 25.19 22.50
CA THR A 196 -14.02 25.19 23.28
C THR A 196 -14.01 26.33 24.32
N ALA A 197 -12.91 26.48 25.07
CA ALA A 197 -12.74 27.53 26.05
C ALA A 197 -12.69 28.93 25.40
N MET A 198 -11.93 29.10 24.35
CA MET A 198 -11.75 30.40 23.71
C MET A 198 -12.98 30.85 22.92
N ALA A 199 -13.77 29.98 22.32
CA ALA A 199 -15.04 30.32 21.71
C ALA A 199 -16.07 30.81 22.75
N MET A 200 -16.01 30.32 24.01
CA MET A 200 -16.84 30.81 25.12
C MET A 200 -16.32 32.15 25.64
N ALA A 201 -15.01 32.33 25.75
CA ALA A 201 -14.38 33.53 26.30
C ALA A 201 -14.40 34.71 25.30
N ASN A 202 -14.23 34.45 24.03
CA ASN A 202 -14.19 35.45 22.94
C ASN A 202 -14.75 34.89 21.64
N GLY A 203 -16.07 34.71 21.60
CA GLY A 203 -16.78 34.15 20.46
C GLY A 203 -16.63 34.95 19.17
N THR A 204 -16.38 36.26 19.26
CA THR A 204 -16.15 37.09 18.06
C THR A 204 -14.88 36.73 17.32
N VAL A 205 -13.82 36.35 18.02
CA VAL A 205 -12.52 35.98 17.42
C VAL A 205 -12.46 34.51 17.09
N TYR A 206 -12.88 33.63 18.02
CA TYR A 206 -12.65 32.16 17.89
C TYR A 206 -13.88 31.39 17.43
N GLY A 207 -15.08 32.01 17.46
CA GLY A 207 -16.34 31.30 17.25
C GLY A 207 -16.47 30.69 15.85
N ASP A 208 -16.08 31.41 14.83
CA ASP A 208 -16.20 30.93 13.44
C ASP A 208 -15.26 29.74 13.17
N PHE A 209 -14.00 29.83 13.59
CA PHE A 209 -13.06 28.75 13.44
C PHE A 209 -13.47 27.52 14.28
N ALA A 210 -13.90 27.72 15.53
CA ALA A 210 -14.37 26.64 16.40
C ALA A 210 -15.59 25.91 15.79
N LEU A 211 -16.54 26.64 15.21
CA LEU A 211 -17.71 26.08 14.54
C LEU A 211 -17.34 25.26 13.30
N LYS A 212 -16.43 25.77 12.48
CA LYS A 212 -15.93 25.07 11.29
C LYS A 212 -15.17 23.79 11.68
N ALA A 213 -14.28 23.87 12.66
CA ALA A 213 -13.56 22.72 13.20
C ALA A 213 -14.50 21.66 13.78
N GLU A 214 -15.51 22.05 14.56
CA GLU A 214 -16.55 21.15 15.07
C GLU A 214 -17.28 20.42 13.92
N LYS A 215 -17.62 21.15 12.86
CA LYS A 215 -18.32 20.58 11.71
C LYS A 215 -17.46 19.50 11.00
N GLU A 216 -16.18 19.74 10.83
CA GLU A 216 -15.28 18.75 10.21
C GLU A 216 -15.11 17.51 11.10
N ILE A 217 -14.93 17.69 12.42
CA ILE A 217 -14.85 16.58 13.37
C ILE A 217 -16.16 15.77 13.39
N SER A 218 -17.30 16.44 13.41
CA SER A 218 -18.62 15.80 13.41
C SER A 218 -18.83 14.98 12.14
N ARG A 219 -18.42 15.47 10.97
CA ARG A 219 -18.51 14.76 9.68
C ARG A 219 -17.74 13.44 9.72
N VAL A 220 -16.52 13.45 10.26
CA VAL A 220 -15.73 12.23 10.42
C VAL A 220 -16.39 11.27 11.41
N ASN A 221 -16.84 11.76 12.57
CA ASN A 221 -17.49 10.96 13.58
C ASN A 221 -18.78 10.29 13.08
N GLU A 222 -19.57 11.00 12.26
CA GLU A 222 -20.77 10.44 11.61
C GLU A 222 -20.42 9.30 10.66
N THR A 223 -19.35 9.47 9.85
CA THR A 223 -18.87 8.42 8.95
C THR A 223 -18.46 7.17 9.73
N VAL A 224 -17.71 7.34 10.82
CA VAL A 224 -17.32 6.24 11.71
C VAL A 224 -18.55 5.55 12.33
N SER A 225 -19.53 6.33 12.78
CA SER A 225 -20.74 5.81 13.42
C SER A 225 -21.64 5.03 12.46
N ARG A 226 -21.77 5.49 11.20
CA ARG A 226 -22.53 4.78 10.15
C ARG A 226 -21.91 3.42 9.78
N ARG A 227 -20.58 3.31 9.82
CA ARG A 227 -19.85 2.08 9.51
C ARG A 227 -19.97 1.04 10.64
N GLY A 228 -20.27 1.43 11.85
CA GLY A 228 -20.42 0.54 13.01
C GLY A 228 -21.83 -0.01 13.22
N LYS A 229 -22.77 0.36 12.36
CA LYS A 229 -24.13 -0.19 12.27
C LYS A 229 -24.23 -1.20 11.14
#